data_2923135020c2927eeb0a893e6e3ad1c3
#
_entry.id   2923135020c2927eeb0a893e6e3ad1c3
#
_cell.length_a   1.000
_cell.length_b   1.000
_cell.length_c   1.000
_cell.angle_alpha   90.00
_cell.angle_beta   90.00
_cell.angle_gamma   90.00
#
_symmetry.space_group_name_H-M   'P 1'
#
loop_
_entity.id
_entity.type
_entity.pdbx_description
1 polymer ?
#
loop_
_entity_poly.entity_id
_entity_poly.type
_entity_poly.pdbx_seq_one_letter_code
_entity_poly.pdbx_strand_id
1 'polypeptide(L)'
;HKHRRRQRQMCIRDRTYRLENIDPNISFLEMLDILNIKLVKEKNDPVAFDHDCREGICGSCGFMINGRPHGPQKATTVCQLHMRAFNNEDDIILEPFRAESFPVIKDLSVNRKAFDKIISSGGYVSTNTGEAPEANSMIIEKENADEAFLSSACIGCGACVAACKNSSAMLFTSAKISHLSLLPQGKKEGK
;
A
#
# COMPACT_ATOMS: atom_id res chain seq x y z
N HIS A 1 18.51 20.14 -11.21
CA HIS A 1 18.95 20.06 -9.80
C HIS A 1 18.29 21.10 -8.88
N LYS A 2 17.96 22.33 -9.36
CA LYS A 2 17.32 23.38 -8.54
C LYS A 2 15.83 23.12 -8.27
N HIS A 3 15.10 22.47 -9.18
CA HIS A 3 13.67 22.17 -9.00
C HIS A 3 13.41 21.07 -7.95
N ARG A 4 14.28 20.05 -7.85
CA ARG A 4 14.15 18.99 -6.82
C ARG A 4 14.34 19.50 -5.39
N ARG A 5 15.20 20.53 -5.19
CA ARG A 5 15.39 21.14 -3.86
C ARG A 5 14.18 21.96 -3.40
N ARG A 6 13.47 22.65 -4.31
CA ARG A 6 12.29 23.45 -3.93
C ARG A 6 11.08 22.60 -3.52
N GLN A 7 10.83 21.47 -4.18
CA GLN A 7 9.75 20.55 -3.78
C GLN A 7 10.05 19.87 -2.43
N ARG A 8 11.30 19.54 -2.14
CA ARG A 8 11.69 19.02 -0.82
C ARG A 8 11.48 20.02 0.33
N GLN A 9 11.57 21.32 0.08
CA GLN A 9 11.40 22.33 1.13
C GLN A 9 9.94 22.68 1.43
N MET A 10 8.98 22.41 0.55
CA MET A 10 7.59 22.85 0.75
C MET A 10 6.68 21.84 1.49
N CYS A 11 7.07 20.56 1.64
CA CYS A 11 6.18 19.53 2.18
C CYS A 11 6.74 18.69 3.34
N ILE A 12 7.99 18.88 3.76
CA ILE A 12 8.60 18.06 4.81
C ILE A 12 8.97 18.96 5.98
N ARG A 13 8.09 19.00 6.97
CA ARG A 13 8.52 19.34 8.33
C ARG A 13 9.07 18.03 8.92
N ASP A 14 10.39 17.95 9.07
CA ASP A 14 11.01 16.87 9.82
C ASP A 14 10.52 16.97 11.26
N ARG A 15 9.63 16.04 11.64
CA ARG A 15 9.08 15.96 12.99
C ARG A 15 9.61 14.69 13.64
N THR A 16 10.16 14.84 14.83
CA THR A 16 10.60 13.69 15.65
C THR A 16 9.64 13.52 16.81
N TYR A 17 9.20 12.29 17.00
CA TYR A 17 8.30 11.92 18.09
C TYR A 17 8.90 10.79 18.91
N ARG A 18 8.61 10.78 20.21
CA ARG A 18 8.99 9.68 21.10
C ARG A 18 7.72 9.06 21.66
N LEU A 19 7.62 7.75 21.50
CA LEU A 19 6.60 6.91 22.11
C LEU A 19 7.28 5.92 23.05
N GLU A 20 6.64 5.67 24.19
CA GLU A 20 7.14 4.76 25.21
C GLU A 20 6.04 3.72 25.50
N ASN A 21 6.45 2.53 25.97
CA ASN A 21 5.56 1.46 26.37
C ASN A 21 4.60 0.99 25.24
N ILE A 22 5.09 0.92 24.01
CA ILE A 22 4.35 0.40 22.88
C ILE A 22 4.34 -1.13 22.93
N ASP A 23 3.14 -1.72 22.90
CA ASP A 23 2.99 -3.18 22.84
C ASP A 23 3.58 -3.70 21.51
N PRO A 24 4.51 -4.66 21.52
CA PRO A 24 5.10 -5.22 20.32
C PRO A 24 4.08 -5.94 19.41
N ASN A 25 2.92 -6.29 19.93
CA ASN A 25 1.89 -7.03 19.18
C ASN A 25 0.91 -6.12 18.43
N ILE A 26 0.90 -4.82 18.67
CA ILE A 26 0.06 -3.92 17.88
C ILE A 26 0.61 -3.72 16.47
N SER A 27 -0.26 -3.37 15.54
CA SER A 27 0.14 -3.00 14.19
C SER A 27 0.81 -1.63 14.15
N PHE A 28 1.55 -1.37 13.07
CA PHE A 28 2.17 -0.08 12.84
C PHE A 28 1.15 1.06 12.73
N LEU A 29 -0.02 0.79 12.17
CA LEU A 29 -1.10 1.79 12.11
C LEU A 29 -1.68 2.10 13.50
N GLU A 30 -1.84 1.10 14.35
CA GLU A 30 -2.28 1.32 15.74
C GLU A 30 -1.27 2.16 16.52
N MET A 31 0.04 1.94 16.29
CA MET A 31 1.08 2.80 16.87
C MET A 31 0.93 4.25 16.39
N LEU A 32 0.63 4.50 15.11
CA LEU A 32 0.36 5.84 14.58
C LEU A 32 -0.94 6.43 15.16
N ASP A 33 -1.97 5.64 15.40
CA ASP A 33 -3.19 6.08 16.09
C ASP A 33 -2.86 6.55 17.51
N ILE A 34 -2.03 5.78 18.26
CA ILE A 34 -1.57 6.17 19.61
C ILE A 34 -0.80 7.49 19.55
N LEU A 35 0.11 7.64 18.58
CA LEU A 35 0.82 8.90 18.36
C LEU A 35 -0.14 10.05 18.12
N ASN A 36 -1.11 9.88 17.23
CA ASN A 36 -2.08 10.92 16.89
C ASN A 36 -2.98 11.29 18.07
N ILE A 37 -3.40 10.32 18.88
CA ILE A 37 -4.14 10.59 20.13
C ILE A 37 -3.29 11.45 21.08
N LYS A 38 -1.99 11.16 21.23
CA LYS A 38 -1.07 11.95 22.04
C LYS A 38 -0.97 13.38 21.50
N LEU A 39 -0.73 13.53 20.19
CA LEU A 39 -0.60 14.85 19.54
C LEU A 39 -1.84 15.72 19.72
N VAL A 40 -3.03 15.14 19.53
CA VAL A 40 -4.30 15.85 19.72
C VAL A 40 -4.47 16.30 21.16
N LYS A 41 -4.15 15.46 22.16
CA LYS A 41 -4.17 15.84 23.57
C LYS A 41 -3.22 17.00 23.90
N GLU A 42 -2.07 17.03 23.23
CA GLU A 42 -1.07 18.10 23.34
C GLU A 42 -1.39 19.35 22.49
N LYS A 43 -2.55 19.37 21.81
CA LYS A 43 -2.97 20.42 20.87
C LYS A 43 -2.00 20.61 19.70
N ASN A 44 -1.32 19.56 19.29
CA ASN A 44 -0.48 19.49 18.10
C ASN A 44 -1.26 18.87 16.93
N ASP A 45 -0.87 19.24 15.70
CA ASP A 45 -1.43 18.64 14.49
C ASP A 45 -1.08 17.14 14.42
N PRO A 46 -2.09 16.25 14.21
CA PRO A 46 -1.84 14.84 13.99
C PRO A 46 -1.09 14.60 12.68
N VAL A 47 -0.40 13.48 12.61
CA VAL A 47 0.22 13.00 11.37
C VAL A 47 -0.85 12.48 10.42
N ALA A 48 -0.88 13.00 9.20
CA ALA A 48 -1.80 12.54 8.16
C ALA A 48 -1.26 11.28 7.49
N PHE A 49 -2.06 10.23 7.46
CA PHE A 49 -1.81 8.99 6.73
C PHE A 49 -3.12 8.37 6.27
N ASP A 50 -3.05 7.64 5.16
CA ASP A 50 -4.23 6.98 4.60
C ASP A 50 -4.34 5.54 5.10
N HIS A 51 -5.54 5.09 5.38
CA HIS A 51 -5.88 3.72 5.71
C HIS A 51 -7.35 3.44 5.43
N ASP A 52 -7.70 2.16 5.30
CA ASP A 52 -9.09 1.74 5.15
C ASP A 52 -9.31 0.36 5.80
N CYS A 53 -9.11 -0.74 5.07
CA CYS A 53 -9.47 -2.10 5.52
C CYS A 53 -8.79 -2.57 6.81
N ARG A 54 -7.56 -2.14 7.07
CA ARG A 54 -6.67 -2.63 8.13
C ARG A 54 -6.40 -4.15 8.11
N GLU A 55 -6.68 -4.80 6.97
CA GLU A 55 -6.59 -6.26 6.77
C GLU A 55 -5.60 -6.65 5.66
N GLY A 56 -4.84 -5.69 5.13
CA GLY A 56 -3.81 -5.95 4.14
C GLY A 56 -4.31 -6.17 2.71
N ILE A 57 -5.53 -5.75 2.37
CA ILE A 57 -6.16 -6.05 1.07
C ILE A 57 -6.52 -4.81 0.23
N CYS A 58 -6.70 -3.63 0.82
CA CYS A 58 -7.15 -2.45 0.08
C CYS A 58 -6.03 -1.64 -0.58
N GLY A 59 -4.79 -1.77 -0.12
CA GLY A 59 -3.65 -1.04 -0.66
C GLY A 59 -3.57 0.44 -0.29
N SER A 60 -4.40 0.96 0.65
CA SER A 60 -4.46 2.38 0.98
C SER A 60 -3.34 2.86 1.91
N CYS A 61 -2.88 2.02 2.83
CA CYS A 61 -1.96 2.38 3.91
C CYS A 61 -0.46 2.42 3.50
N GLY A 62 -0.16 2.75 2.24
CA GLY A 62 1.20 2.67 1.71
C GLY A 62 2.04 3.91 2.01
N PHE A 63 3.18 3.73 2.69
CA PHE A 63 4.24 4.71 2.83
C PHE A 63 5.60 4.02 3.06
N MET A 64 6.68 4.82 3.08
CA MET A 64 8.04 4.30 3.28
C MET A 64 8.35 4.20 4.77
N ILE A 65 8.91 3.08 5.20
CA ILE A 65 9.44 2.87 6.54
C ILE A 65 10.91 2.46 6.40
N ASN A 66 11.80 3.24 6.97
CA ASN A 66 13.25 3.05 6.85
C ASN A 66 13.70 2.86 5.38
N GLY A 67 13.15 3.69 4.49
CA GLY A 67 13.46 3.68 3.07
C GLY A 67 12.89 2.52 2.26
N ARG A 68 12.02 1.69 2.84
CA ARG A 68 11.35 0.57 2.15
C ARG A 68 9.83 0.78 2.13
N PRO A 69 9.15 0.59 0.99
CA PRO A 69 7.71 0.59 0.94
C PRO A 69 7.13 -0.48 1.86
N HIS A 70 6.19 -0.10 2.72
CA HIS A 70 5.57 -0.95 3.74
C HIS A 70 6.51 -1.46 4.84
N GLY A 71 7.81 -1.14 4.83
CA GLY A 71 8.76 -1.51 5.88
C GLY A 71 9.56 -2.79 5.63
N PRO A 72 10.13 -3.40 6.68
CA PRO A 72 11.15 -4.43 6.56
C PRO A 72 10.63 -5.81 6.13
N GLN A 73 9.38 -6.14 6.43
CA GLN A 73 8.80 -7.45 6.14
C GLN A 73 8.34 -7.56 4.69
N LYS A 74 8.67 -8.69 4.04
CA LYS A 74 8.22 -8.98 2.67
C LYS A 74 6.74 -9.32 2.64
N ALA A 75 6.06 -9.00 1.53
CA ALA A 75 4.65 -9.29 1.29
C ALA A 75 3.72 -8.86 2.45
N THR A 76 4.08 -7.78 3.15
CA THR A 76 3.36 -7.27 4.32
C THR A 76 3.04 -5.80 4.10
N THR A 77 1.80 -5.42 4.35
CA THR A 77 1.36 -4.02 4.32
C THR A 77 1.61 -3.35 5.68
N VAL A 78 1.58 -2.02 5.72
CA VAL A 78 1.79 -1.28 6.97
C VAL A 78 0.76 -1.67 8.05
N CYS A 79 -0.48 -1.92 7.67
CA CYS A 79 -1.53 -2.33 8.61
C CYS A 79 -1.34 -3.75 9.16
N GLN A 80 -0.51 -4.58 8.55
CA GLN A 80 -0.17 -5.92 9.00
C GLN A 80 1.26 -6.04 9.56
N LEU A 81 2.03 -4.96 9.47
CA LEU A 81 3.34 -4.86 10.09
C LEU A 81 3.19 -4.61 11.58
N HIS A 82 3.74 -5.48 12.42
CA HIS A 82 3.67 -5.34 13.87
C HIS A 82 4.91 -4.68 14.44
N MET A 83 4.77 -4.01 15.58
CA MET A 83 5.87 -3.29 16.22
C MET A 83 7.03 -4.19 16.64
N ARG A 84 6.80 -5.48 16.89
CA ARG A 84 7.86 -6.49 17.14
C ARG A 84 8.84 -6.68 15.97
N ALA A 85 8.56 -6.13 14.79
CA ALA A 85 9.50 -6.13 13.67
C ALA A 85 10.65 -5.11 13.82
N PHE A 86 10.61 -4.28 14.86
CA PHE A 86 11.58 -3.25 15.19
C PHE A 86 12.17 -3.47 16.58
N ASN A 87 13.43 -3.07 16.78
CA ASN A 87 14.03 -3.07 18.12
C ASN A 87 13.63 -1.80 18.88
N ASN A 88 13.63 -1.87 20.22
CA ASN A 88 13.19 -0.74 21.06
C ASN A 88 14.06 0.52 20.95
N GLU A 89 15.29 0.38 20.47
CA GLU A 89 16.26 1.48 20.32
C GLU A 89 16.35 2.01 18.88
N ASP A 90 15.59 1.43 17.93
CA ASP A 90 15.66 1.83 16.54
C ASP A 90 14.92 3.16 16.31
N ASP A 91 15.58 4.09 15.63
CA ASP A 91 14.93 5.23 15.03
C ASP A 91 14.14 4.77 13.80
N ILE A 92 12.84 4.99 13.78
CA ILE A 92 11.97 4.62 12.68
C ILE A 92 11.69 5.85 11.82
N ILE A 93 12.21 5.84 10.59
CA ILE A 93 12.04 6.94 9.64
C ILE A 93 10.84 6.68 8.75
N LEU A 94 9.87 7.60 8.77
CA LEU A 94 8.66 7.55 7.96
C LEU A 94 8.72 8.61 6.85
N GLU A 95 8.36 8.21 5.64
CA GLU A 95 8.30 9.11 4.49
C GLU A 95 7.11 8.73 3.60
N PRO A 96 6.47 9.68 2.92
CA PRO A 96 5.50 9.32 1.89
C PRO A 96 6.15 8.51 0.78
N PHE A 97 5.37 7.83 -0.06
CA PHE A 97 5.92 7.18 -1.25
C PHE A 97 6.75 8.17 -2.09
N ARG A 98 7.98 7.79 -2.43
CA ARG A 98 8.98 8.68 -3.07
C ARG A 98 8.80 8.85 -4.57
N ALA A 99 7.81 8.22 -5.17
CA ALA A 99 7.61 8.27 -6.61
C ALA A 99 6.98 9.61 -7.05
N GLU A 100 7.42 10.13 -8.19
CA GLU A 100 6.84 11.33 -8.79
C GLU A 100 5.34 11.16 -9.11
N SER A 101 4.93 9.93 -9.40
CA SER A 101 3.53 9.55 -9.62
C SER A 101 2.66 9.61 -8.36
N PHE A 102 3.26 9.82 -7.19
CA PHE A 102 2.57 10.00 -5.91
C PHE A 102 2.88 11.38 -5.32
N PRO A 103 2.33 12.48 -5.84
CA PRO A 103 2.51 13.80 -5.24
C PRO A 103 2.02 13.80 -3.80
N VAL A 104 2.83 14.35 -2.89
CA VAL A 104 2.49 14.43 -1.47
C VAL A 104 1.36 15.43 -1.26
N ILE A 105 0.33 15.04 -0.53
CA ILE A 105 -0.76 15.89 -0.09
C ILE A 105 -0.42 16.49 1.28
N LYS A 106 -0.17 15.64 2.27
CA LYS A 106 0.24 16.03 3.62
C LYS A 106 0.90 14.85 4.33
N ASP A 107 2.00 15.07 5.00
CA ASP A 107 2.76 14.10 5.78
C ASP A 107 3.00 12.79 5.00
N LEU A 108 2.34 11.69 5.35
CA LEU A 108 2.46 10.39 4.70
C LEU A 108 1.40 10.15 3.60
N SER A 109 0.39 11.01 3.51
CA SER A 109 -0.69 10.91 2.53
C SER A 109 -0.26 11.43 1.17
N VAL A 110 -0.55 10.68 0.10
CA VAL A 110 -0.17 10.98 -1.27
C VAL A 110 -1.37 10.95 -2.22
N ASN A 111 -1.26 11.70 -3.31
CA ASN A 111 -2.28 11.71 -4.36
C ASN A 111 -2.16 10.46 -5.24
N ARG A 112 -3.19 9.62 -5.21
CA ARG A 112 -3.26 8.35 -5.96
C ARG A 112 -4.07 8.42 -7.26
N LYS A 113 -4.58 9.58 -7.67
CA LYS A 113 -5.46 9.73 -8.83
C LYS A 113 -4.89 9.14 -10.13
N ALA A 114 -3.57 9.16 -10.32
CA ALA A 114 -2.93 8.54 -11.49
C ALA A 114 -3.13 7.01 -11.50
N PHE A 115 -3.07 6.37 -10.32
CA PHE A 115 -3.33 4.94 -10.15
C PHE A 115 -4.81 4.61 -10.34
N ASP A 116 -5.69 5.44 -9.79
CA ASP A 116 -7.13 5.25 -9.93
C ASP A 116 -7.55 5.28 -11.40
N LYS A 117 -6.92 6.12 -12.22
CA LYS A 117 -7.13 6.13 -13.67
C LYS A 117 -6.71 4.83 -14.34
N ILE A 118 -5.57 4.25 -13.96
CA ILE A 118 -5.12 2.95 -14.49
C ILE A 118 -6.11 1.85 -14.10
N ILE A 119 -6.54 1.82 -12.83
CA ILE A 119 -7.54 0.86 -12.36
C ILE A 119 -8.84 1.02 -13.13
N SER A 120 -9.35 2.25 -13.27
CA SER A 120 -10.60 2.55 -13.98
C SER A 120 -10.55 2.18 -15.47
N SER A 121 -9.35 2.19 -16.08
CA SER A 121 -9.16 1.80 -17.49
C SER A 121 -9.22 0.30 -17.75
N GLY A 122 -9.56 -0.51 -16.73
CA GLY A 122 -9.73 -1.94 -16.86
C GLY A 122 -8.95 -2.78 -15.86
N GLY A 123 -8.34 -2.15 -14.83
CA GLY A 123 -7.61 -2.84 -13.76
C GLY A 123 -8.52 -3.43 -12.66
N TYR A 124 -9.74 -3.83 -13.00
CA TYR A 124 -10.74 -4.35 -12.06
C TYR A 124 -11.51 -5.52 -12.65
N VAL A 125 -12.28 -6.20 -11.83
CA VAL A 125 -13.23 -7.25 -12.20
C VAL A 125 -14.59 -6.88 -11.61
N SER A 126 -15.65 -6.91 -12.44
CA SER A 126 -17.01 -6.69 -11.98
C SER A 126 -17.48 -7.83 -11.08
N THR A 127 -18.29 -7.49 -10.09
CA THR A 127 -18.94 -8.48 -9.23
C THR A 127 -19.87 -9.36 -10.06
N ASN A 128 -19.76 -10.69 -9.93
CA ASN A 128 -20.76 -11.59 -10.50
C ASN A 128 -22.07 -11.44 -9.71
N THR A 129 -23.13 -11.20 -10.46
CA THR A 129 -24.49 -11.23 -9.91
C THR A 129 -25.14 -12.55 -10.31
N GLY A 130 -25.78 -13.22 -9.38
CA GLY A 130 -26.39 -14.53 -9.58
C GLY A 130 -25.87 -15.58 -8.61
N GLU A 131 -26.29 -16.81 -8.78
CA GLU A 131 -25.85 -17.94 -7.96
C GLU A 131 -24.41 -18.35 -8.33
N ALA A 132 -23.68 -18.85 -7.33
CA ALA A 132 -22.40 -19.48 -7.57
C ALA A 132 -22.61 -20.76 -8.42
N PRO A 133 -21.69 -21.06 -9.37
CA PRO A 133 -21.73 -22.32 -10.08
C PRO A 133 -21.67 -23.50 -9.10
N GLU A 134 -22.30 -24.62 -9.45
CA GLU A 134 -22.17 -25.84 -8.65
C GLU A 134 -20.71 -26.25 -8.50
N ALA A 135 -20.38 -26.79 -7.34
CA ALA A 135 -19.05 -27.31 -7.06
C ALA A 135 -18.67 -28.35 -8.15
N ASN A 136 -17.45 -28.26 -8.64
CA ASN A 136 -16.90 -29.10 -9.72
C ASN A 136 -17.57 -28.95 -11.10
N SER A 137 -18.45 -27.97 -11.30
CA SER A 137 -19.03 -27.68 -12.64
C SER A 137 -17.99 -27.10 -13.60
N MET A 138 -16.96 -26.43 -13.10
CA MET A 138 -15.81 -25.94 -13.86
C MET A 138 -14.52 -26.51 -13.26
N ILE A 139 -13.87 -27.38 -14.01
CA ILE A 139 -12.59 -27.99 -13.57
C ILE A 139 -11.46 -27.08 -14.02
N ILE A 140 -10.64 -26.65 -13.06
CA ILE A 140 -9.44 -25.83 -13.29
C ILE A 140 -8.22 -26.65 -12.87
N GLU A 141 -7.26 -26.76 -13.77
CA GLU A 141 -5.98 -27.44 -13.49
C GLU A 141 -5.25 -26.73 -12.34
N LYS A 142 -4.63 -27.55 -11.48
CA LYS A 142 -3.95 -27.04 -10.28
C LYS A 142 -2.85 -26.04 -10.62
N GLU A 143 -2.07 -26.27 -11.67
CA GLU A 143 -0.98 -25.37 -12.08
C GLU A 143 -1.53 -24.00 -12.43
N ASN A 144 -2.59 -23.92 -13.23
CA ASN A 144 -3.26 -22.69 -13.61
C ASN A 144 -3.85 -21.95 -12.39
N ALA A 145 -4.42 -22.71 -11.45
CA ALA A 145 -4.95 -22.15 -10.20
C ALA A 145 -3.84 -21.57 -9.33
N ASP A 146 -2.70 -22.26 -9.21
CA ASP A 146 -1.55 -21.81 -8.42
C ASP A 146 -0.92 -20.54 -9.01
N GLU A 147 -0.76 -20.45 -10.34
CA GLU A 147 -0.28 -19.22 -11.00
C GLU A 147 -1.23 -18.04 -10.82
N ALA A 148 -2.53 -18.28 -10.97
CA ALA A 148 -3.55 -17.26 -10.75
C ALA A 148 -3.53 -16.74 -9.30
N PHE A 149 -3.35 -17.65 -8.34
CA PHE A 149 -3.28 -17.32 -6.93
C PHE A 149 -2.05 -16.48 -6.60
N LEU A 150 -0.88 -16.84 -7.14
CA LEU A 150 0.34 -16.04 -6.99
C LEU A 150 0.19 -14.64 -7.59
N SER A 151 -0.41 -14.54 -8.77
CA SER A 151 -0.64 -13.25 -9.45
C SER A 151 -1.66 -12.38 -8.71
N SER A 152 -2.60 -12.97 -7.97
CA SER A 152 -3.60 -12.25 -7.18
C SER A 152 -3.06 -11.56 -5.93
N ALA A 153 -1.78 -11.78 -5.59
CA ALA A 153 -1.09 -11.06 -4.50
C ALA A 153 -1.02 -9.54 -4.72
N CYS A 154 -1.27 -9.05 -5.93
CA CYS A 154 -1.32 -7.62 -6.21
C CYS A 154 -2.59 -6.98 -5.65
N ILE A 155 -2.45 -6.21 -4.57
CA ILE A 155 -3.54 -5.45 -3.92
C ILE A 155 -3.70 -4.01 -4.44
N GLY A 156 -2.97 -3.62 -5.49
CA GLY A 156 -3.06 -2.26 -6.06
C GLY A 156 -2.45 -1.16 -5.19
N CYS A 157 -1.55 -1.47 -4.28
CA CYS A 157 -0.99 -0.49 -3.34
C CYS A 157 0.01 0.51 -3.97
N GLY A 158 0.68 0.15 -5.07
CA GLY A 158 1.70 0.99 -5.72
C GLY A 158 3.09 0.91 -5.10
N ALA A 159 3.34 0.03 -4.13
CA ALA A 159 4.64 -0.14 -3.49
C ALA A 159 5.76 -0.48 -4.50
N CYS A 160 5.46 -1.23 -5.54
CA CYS A 160 6.39 -1.55 -6.63
C CYS A 160 6.89 -0.30 -7.36
N VAL A 161 6.01 0.67 -7.60
CA VAL A 161 6.37 1.95 -8.23
C VAL A 161 7.17 2.82 -7.26
N ALA A 162 6.79 2.85 -5.98
CA ALA A 162 7.50 3.58 -4.95
C ALA A 162 8.92 3.02 -4.69
N ALA A 163 9.11 1.71 -4.83
CA ALA A 163 10.41 1.05 -4.72
C ALA A 163 11.30 1.26 -5.96
N CYS A 164 10.70 1.52 -7.11
CA CYS A 164 11.43 1.68 -8.36
C CYS A 164 12.22 2.98 -8.39
N LYS A 165 13.52 2.91 -8.71
CA LYS A 165 14.37 4.12 -8.85
C LYS A 165 13.89 5.08 -9.93
N ASN A 166 13.23 4.55 -10.96
CA ASN A 166 12.67 5.32 -12.07
C ASN A 166 11.20 5.67 -11.89
N SER A 167 10.58 5.27 -10.78
CA SER A 167 9.14 5.49 -10.51
C SER A 167 8.25 4.98 -11.64
N SER A 168 8.58 3.82 -12.22
CA SER A 168 7.91 3.30 -13.41
C SER A 168 6.52 2.74 -13.08
N ALA A 169 5.48 3.38 -13.60
CA ALA A 169 4.10 2.92 -13.48
C ALA A 169 3.85 1.58 -14.22
N MET A 170 4.74 1.20 -15.14
CA MET A 170 4.65 -0.08 -15.87
C MET A 170 4.71 -1.29 -14.94
N LEU A 171 5.42 -1.20 -13.81
CA LEU A 171 5.46 -2.28 -12.81
C LEU A 171 4.06 -2.58 -12.26
N PHE A 172 3.29 -1.55 -11.96
CA PHE A 172 1.91 -1.70 -11.50
C PHE A 172 0.99 -2.21 -12.62
N THR A 173 1.10 -1.62 -13.81
CA THR A 173 0.30 -2.03 -14.97
C THR A 173 0.55 -3.49 -15.32
N SER A 174 1.81 -3.92 -15.38
CA SER A 174 2.18 -5.32 -15.64
C SER A 174 1.63 -6.27 -14.58
N ALA A 175 1.73 -5.91 -13.30
CA ALA A 175 1.18 -6.72 -12.21
C ALA A 175 -0.35 -6.87 -12.34
N LYS A 176 -1.07 -5.81 -12.73
CA LYS A 176 -2.52 -5.88 -12.96
C LYS A 176 -2.88 -6.68 -14.21
N ILE A 177 -2.15 -6.53 -15.30
CA ILE A 177 -2.35 -7.35 -16.50
C ILE A 177 -2.15 -8.84 -16.16
N SER A 178 -1.04 -9.20 -15.51
CA SER A 178 -0.77 -10.57 -15.08
C SER A 178 -1.90 -11.11 -14.19
N HIS A 179 -2.27 -10.36 -13.15
CA HIS A 179 -3.34 -10.74 -12.23
C HIS A 179 -4.65 -11.03 -12.97
N LEU A 180 -5.08 -10.12 -13.86
CA LEU A 180 -6.40 -10.21 -14.50
C LEU A 180 -6.42 -11.19 -15.69
N SER A 181 -5.29 -11.39 -16.38
CA SER A 181 -5.20 -12.34 -17.50
C SER A 181 -5.13 -13.80 -17.03
N LEU A 182 -4.63 -14.05 -15.82
CA LEU A 182 -4.51 -15.39 -15.25
C LEU A 182 -5.74 -15.82 -14.42
N LEU A 183 -6.81 -15.01 -14.39
CA LEU A 183 -8.03 -15.42 -13.70
C LEU A 183 -8.58 -16.72 -14.28
N PRO A 184 -8.74 -17.80 -13.49
CA PRO A 184 -9.06 -19.14 -14.00
C PRO A 184 -10.41 -19.20 -14.74
N GLN A 185 -11.35 -18.35 -14.34
CA GLN A 185 -12.69 -18.27 -14.94
C GLN A 185 -12.82 -17.16 -15.98
N GLY A 186 -11.70 -16.52 -16.32
CA GLY A 186 -11.65 -15.38 -17.22
C GLY A 186 -12.17 -14.09 -16.60
N LYS A 187 -11.94 -13.00 -17.31
CA LYS A 187 -12.40 -11.67 -16.95
C LYS A 187 -13.66 -11.32 -17.75
N LYS A 188 -14.74 -10.97 -17.08
CA LYS A 188 -16.02 -10.65 -17.70
C LYS A 188 -15.93 -9.46 -18.66
N GLU A 189 -15.13 -8.46 -18.33
CA GLU A 189 -14.86 -7.25 -19.13
C GLU A 189 -13.87 -7.48 -20.28
N GLY A 190 -13.26 -8.64 -20.36
CA GLY A 190 -12.29 -9.02 -21.40
C GLY A 190 -12.91 -9.68 -22.65
N LYS A 191 -14.24 -9.66 -22.77
CA LYS A 191 -14.96 -10.23 -23.91
C LYS A 191 -15.24 -9.18 -24.97
#